data_437e2d703bf594f451b81d888a219266
#
_entry.id   437e2d703bf594f451b81d888a219266
#
_cell.length_a   1.000
_cell.length_b   1.000
_cell.length_c   1.000
_cell.angle_alpha   90.00
_cell.angle_beta   90.00
_cell.angle_gamma   90.00
#
_symmetry.space_group_name_H-M   'P 1'
#
loop_
_entity.id
_entity.type
_entity.pdbx_description
1 polymer ?
#
loop_
_entity_poly.entity_id
_entity_poly.type
_entity_poly.pdbx_seq_one_letter_code
_entity_poly.pdbx_strand_id
1 'polypeptide(L)'
;CWSLVGSEMCIRDRFDTKANARKKVMIEPINYIGRASRDMKYRFNWNAPIIWSQHEPNTFYHAAQHLFKTNDLGKSWKIVSPDLTRDEDEKQGNGGGPYTNEAVGAENYGTISYVVESPHEANTIYVGSDDGLVHITQDGGESWIDITPKGLPETIINAIDVSPHDKATVYIATTRYK
;
A
#
# COMPACT_ATOMS: atom_id res chain seq x y z
N CYS A 1 -4.86 18.74 15.69
CA CYS A 1 -4.78 17.29 15.55
C CYS A 1 -5.39 16.86 14.23
N TRP A 2 -4.64 16.20 13.39
CA TRP A 2 -5.11 15.64 12.12
C TRP A 2 -5.37 14.16 12.31
N SER A 3 -6.47 13.68 11.80
CA SER A 3 -6.78 12.25 11.77
C SER A 3 -6.98 11.79 10.32
N LEU A 4 -6.34 10.70 9.94
CA LEU A 4 -6.66 9.99 8.71
C LEU A 4 -7.80 9.03 9.03
N VAL A 5 -8.92 9.23 8.37
CA VAL A 5 -10.06 8.32 8.46
C VAL A 5 -10.10 7.52 7.19
N GLY A 6 -9.78 6.23 7.29
CA GLY A 6 -10.10 5.26 6.27
C GLY A 6 -11.53 4.81 6.48
N SER A 7 -12.39 4.98 5.54
CA SER A 7 -13.73 4.41 5.57
C SER A 7 -14.05 3.73 4.27
N GLU A 8 -15.05 2.93 4.34
CA GLU A 8 -15.63 2.07 3.32
C GLU A 8 -15.47 2.59 1.89
N MET A 9 -15.15 1.70 0.96
CA MET A 9 -15.10 1.95 -0.47
C MET A 9 -14.08 3.01 -0.94
N CYS A 10 -12.81 2.83 -0.58
CA CYS A 10 -11.70 3.58 -1.19
C CYS A 10 -11.70 5.09 -0.94
N ILE A 11 -12.42 5.57 0.07
CA ILE A 11 -12.40 6.98 0.46
C ILE A 11 -11.23 7.19 1.42
N ARG A 12 -10.36 8.14 1.09
CA ARG A 12 -9.28 8.60 1.96
C ARG A 12 -9.45 10.09 2.18
N ASP A 13 -9.77 10.44 3.43
CA ASP A 13 -10.04 11.81 3.82
C ASP A 13 -9.08 12.27 4.90
N ARG A 14 -8.69 13.52 4.83
CA ARG A 14 -8.07 14.25 5.94
C ARG A 14 -9.12 15.07 6.66
N PHE A 15 -9.26 14.87 7.97
CA PHE A 15 -10.17 15.62 8.79
C PHE A 15 -9.42 16.65 9.64
N ASP A 16 -9.80 17.91 9.52
CA ASP A 16 -9.32 19.00 10.38
C ASP A 16 -10.30 19.18 11.54
N THR A 17 -9.86 18.78 12.74
CA THR A 17 -10.70 18.84 13.94
C THR A 17 -10.98 20.28 14.42
N LYS A 18 -10.10 21.24 14.10
CA LYS A 18 -10.32 22.65 14.45
C LYS A 18 -11.29 23.34 13.52
N ALA A 19 -11.14 23.09 12.22
CA ALA A 19 -12.03 23.66 11.20
C ALA A 19 -13.30 22.85 10.99
N ASN A 20 -13.43 21.65 11.61
CA ASN A 20 -14.50 20.69 11.38
C ASN A 20 -14.71 20.41 9.88
N ALA A 21 -13.63 20.27 9.13
CA ALA A 21 -13.65 20.17 7.69
C ALA A 21 -12.96 18.89 7.20
N ARG A 22 -13.53 18.26 6.17
CA ARG A 22 -12.96 17.10 5.48
C ARG A 22 -12.38 17.52 4.14
N LYS A 23 -11.25 16.91 3.78
CA LYS A 23 -10.65 17.04 2.46
C LYS A 23 -10.23 15.66 1.95
N LYS A 24 -10.68 15.30 0.77
CA LYS A 24 -10.22 14.08 0.09
C LYS A 24 -8.73 14.19 -0.22
N VAL A 25 -8.00 13.11 0.07
CA VAL A 25 -6.56 12.99 -0.19
C VAL A 25 -6.25 11.82 -1.11
N MET A 26 -7.25 11.30 -1.81
CA MET A 26 -7.09 10.23 -2.79
C MET A 26 -6.17 10.67 -3.93
N ILE A 27 -5.28 9.74 -4.32
CA ILE A 27 -4.33 9.95 -5.42
C ILE A 27 -5.07 10.03 -6.75
N GLU A 28 -6.04 9.13 -6.96
CA GLU A 28 -6.88 9.10 -8.15
C GLU A 28 -8.32 8.80 -7.73
N PRO A 29 -9.21 9.80 -7.74
CA PRO A 29 -10.59 9.65 -7.29
C PRO A 29 -11.50 9.07 -8.39
N ILE A 30 -11.01 8.09 -9.16
CA ILE A 30 -11.77 7.45 -10.24
C ILE A 30 -12.43 6.19 -9.71
N ASN A 31 -13.69 6.01 -10.04
CA ASN A 31 -14.42 4.78 -9.76
C ASN A 31 -14.22 3.80 -10.92
N TYR A 32 -13.60 2.66 -10.63
CA TYR A 32 -13.30 1.61 -11.60
C TYR A 32 -14.33 0.46 -11.59
N ILE A 33 -15.54 0.68 -11.12
CA ILE A 33 -16.59 -0.35 -11.12
C ILE A 33 -16.74 -0.95 -12.54
N GLY A 34 -16.67 -2.27 -12.62
CA GLY A 34 -16.83 -3.03 -13.88
C GLY A 34 -15.59 -3.10 -14.75
N ARG A 35 -14.45 -2.59 -14.30
CA ARG A 35 -13.18 -2.73 -15.02
C ARG A 35 -12.32 -3.84 -14.43
N ALA A 36 -11.50 -4.45 -15.29
CA ALA A 36 -10.47 -5.39 -14.86
C ALA A 36 -9.35 -4.65 -14.13
N SER A 37 -8.74 -5.28 -13.13
CA SER A 37 -7.64 -4.68 -12.37
C SER A 37 -6.45 -4.30 -13.24
N ARG A 38 -6.14 -5.11 -14.26
CA ARG A 38 -5.08 -4.82 -15.26
C ARG A 38 -5.29 -3.55 -16.08
N ASP A 39 -6.56 -3.11 -16.22
CA ASP A 39 -6.91 -1.90 -16.97
C ASP A 39 -6.93 -0.65 -16.09
N MET A 40 -6.61 -0.78 -14.80
CA MET A 40 -6.55 0.33 -13.86
C MET A 40 -5.18 0.96 -13.88
N LYS A 41 -5.14 2.29 -13.89
CA LYS A 41 -3.89 3.02 -13.73
C LYS A 41 -3.23 2.72 -12.40
N TYR A 42 -4.02 2.69 -11.31
CA TYR A 42 -3.59 2.31 -9.98
C TYR A 42 -4.57 1.30 -9.38
N ARG A 43 -4.05 0.15 -8.99
CA ARG A 43 -4.81 -0.93 -8.38
C ARG A 43 -4.91 -0.70 -6.87
N PHE A 44 -5.84 0.16 -6.44
CA PHE A 44 -6.12 0.31 -5.02
C PHE A 44 -7.04 -0.79 -4.55
N ASN A 45 -6.67 -1.45 -3.46
CA ASN A 45 -7.58 -2.31 -2.72
C ASN A 45 -8.36 -1.46 -1.69
N TRP A 46 -9.53 -1.92 -1.26
CA TRP A 46 -10.32 -1.22 -0.24
C TRP A 46 -9.59 -1.06 1.10
N ASN A 47 -8.71 -2.01 1.43
CA ASN A 47 -7.84 -1.97 2.61
C ASN A 47 -6.43 -1.43 2.29
N ALA A 48 -6.25 -0.73 1.17
CA ALA A 48 -4.96 -0.19 0.77
C ALA A 48 -4.29 0.58 1.91
N PRO A 49 -3.02 0.25 2.24
CA PRO A 49 -2.35 0.81 3.40
C PRO A 49 -2.11 2.30 3.26
N ILE A 50 -2.28 3.00 4.36
CA ILE A 50 -1.89 4.40 4.52
C ILE A 50 -1.22 4.55 5.87
N ILE A 51 0.02 5.06 5.90
CA ILE A 51 0.82 5.22 7.11
C ILE A 51 1.42 6.62 7.21
N TRP A 52 1.58 7.11 8.43
CA TRP A 52 2.35 8.30 8.71
C TRP A 52 3.83 7.96 8.83
N SER A 53 4.69 8.87 8.32
CA SER A 53 6.12 8.77 8.59
C SER A 53 6.39 9.01 10.08
N GLN A 54 7.25 8.18 10.66
CA GLN A 54 7.71 8.34 12.03
C GLN A 54 8.84 9.37 12.13
N HIS A 55 9.48 9.70 11.01
CA HIS A 55 10.67 10.54 10.95
C HIS A 55 10.41 11.91 10.33
N GLU A 56 9.48 12.01 9.38
CA GLU A 56 9.21 13.23 8.64
C GLU A 56 7.83 13.82 8.98
N PRO A 57 7.77 15.04 9.56
CA PRO A 57 6.50 15.68 9.87
C PRO A 57 5.69 15.96 8.57
N ASN A 58 4.37 15.87 8.66
CA ASN A 58 3.44 16.09 7.55
C ASN A 58 3.59 15.12 6.36
N THR A 59 4.41 14.09 6.52
CA THR A 59 4.65 13.07 5.50
C THR A 59 3.86 11.81 5.81
N PHE A 60 3.21 11.28 4.80
CA PHE A 60 2.61 9.96 4.86
C PHE A 60 2.70 9.24 3.51
N TYR A 61 2.54 7.94 3.58
CA TYR A 61 2.60 7.04 2.43
C TYR A 61 1.24 6.41 2.21
N HIS A 62 0.91 6.15 0.95
CA HIS A 62 -0.27 5.39 0.54
C HIS A 62 0.12 4.45 -0.57
N ALA A 63 -0.50 3.27 -0.64
CA ALA A 63 -0.08 2.26 -1.58
C ALA A 63 -1.24 1.70 -2.42
N ALA A 64 -0.92 1.46 -3.68
CA ALA A 64 -1.66 0.64 -4.64
C ALA A 64 -0.73 -0.52 -5.07
N GLN A 65 -0.40 -0.69 -6.35
CA GLN A 65 0.75 -1.49 -6.79
C GLN A 65 2.07 -0.71 -6.68
N HIS A 66 1.97 0.61 -6.61
CA HIS A 66 3.07 1.53 -6.32
C HIS A 66 2.94 2.11 -4.93
N LEU A 67 4.07 2.50 -4.33
CA LEU A 67 4.10 3.31 -3.13
C LEU A 67 4.09 4.79 -3.51
N PHE A 68 3.22 5.55 -2.89
CA PHE A 68 3.11 6.99 -3.03
C PHE A 68 3.51 7.69 -1.75
N LYS A 69 4.21 8.81 -1.88
CA LYS A 69 4.61 9.68 -0.78
C LYS A 69 3.99 11.07 -0.94
N THR A 70 3.51 11.63 0.14
CA THR A 70 3.16 13.04 0.25
C THR A 70 3.90 13.67 1.43
N ASN A 71 4.31 14.92 1.31
CA ASN A 71 4.89 15.73 2.39
C ASN A 71 4.12 17.02 2.62
N ASP A 72 2.95 17.14 2.02
CA ASP A 72 2.06 18.29 2.11
C ASP A 72 0.64 17.94 2.58
N LEU A 73 0.52 16.84 3.36
CA LEU A 73 -0.73 16.33 3.91
C LEU A 73 -1.74 15.90 2.82
N GLY A 74 -1.27 15.27 1.76
CA GLY A 74 -2.09 14.72 0.69
C GLY A 74 -2.65 15.74 -0.29
N LYS A 75 -2.02 16.92 -0.41
CA LYS A 75 -2.37 17.88 -1.46
C LYS A 75 -1.76 17.48 -2.79
N SER A 76 -0.56 16.90 -2.76
CA SER A 76 0.12 16.31 -3.89
C SER A 76 0.76 14.97 -3.53
N TRP A 77 0.98 14.13 -4.54
CA TRP A 77 1.54 12.79 -4.40
C TRP A 77 2.66 12.55 -5.39
N LYS A 78 3.70 11.90 -4.93
CA LYS A 78 4.82 11.42 -5.74
C LYS A 78 4.86 9.90 -5.69
N ILE A 79 5.00 9.24 -6.84
CA ILE A 79 5.33 7.81 -6.90
C ILE A 79 6.79 7.66 -6.46
N VAL A 80 7.03 6.76 -5.51
CA VAL A 80 8.35 6.48 -4.95
C VAL A 80 8.73 4.99 -5.07
N SER A 81 8.04 4.24 -5.94
CA SER A 81 8.41 2.86 -6.24
C SER A 81 8.05 2.48 -7.68
N PRO A 82 8.70 1.46 -8.26
CA PRO A 82 8.11 0.71 -9.37
C PRO A 82 6.85 -0.03 -8.93
N ASP A 83 6.26 -0.86 -9.80
CA ASP A 83 5.29 -1.88 -9.39
C ASP A 83 6.02 -2.89 -8.48
N LEU A 84 5.54 -3.07 -7.25
CA LEU A 84 6.12 -3.96 -6.23
C LEU A 84 5.34 -5.28 -6.09
N THR A 85 4.58 -5.64 -7.12
CA THR A 85 3.79 -6.86 -7.20
C THR A 85 4.32 -7.76 -8.32
N ARG A 86 3.73 -8.96 -8.47
CA ARG A 86 4.09 -9.87 -9.58
C ARG A 86 3.54 -9.40 -10.92
N ASP A 87 2.54 -8.54 -10.90
CA ASP A 87 1.87 -7.98 -12.07
C ASP A 87 1.40 -9.05 -13.09
N GLU A 88 0.74 -10.09 -12.59
CA GLU A 88 0.28 -11.21 -13.40
C GLU A 88 -1.09 -10.90 -14.02
N ASP A 89 -1.09 -10.46 -15.26
CA ASP A 89 -2.31 -10.03 -16.02
C ASP A 89 -3.44 -11.05 -16.02
N GLU A 90 -3.11 -12.33 -16.07
CA GLU A 90 -4.11 -13.43 -16.08
C GLU A 90 -4.90 -13.52 -14.78
N LYS A 91 -4.35 -13.03 -13.67
CA LYS A 91 -5.01 -12.97 -12.36
C LYS A 91 -5.73 -11.65 -12.10
N GLN A 92 -5.51 -10.65 -12.91
CA GLN A 92 -6.05 -9.30 -12.78
C GLN A 92 -7.30 -9.10 -13.68
N GLY A 93 -8.21 -10.07 -13.64
CA GLY A 93 -9.45 -10.05 -14.43
C GLY A 93 -10.53 -9.12 -13.87
N ASN A 94 -11.72 -9.23 -14.45
CA ASN A 94 -12.91 -8.52 -13.96
C ASN A 94 -13.30 -9.04 -12.59
N GLY A 95 -13.53 -8.15 -11.64
CA GLY A 95 -14.13 -8.53 -10.39
C GLY A 95 -13.20 -8.86 -9.25
N GLY A 96 -12.05 -8.27 -9.19
CA GLY A 96 -11.15 -8.40 -8.04
C GLY A 96 -10.21 -9.60 -8.12
N GLY A 97 -9.90 -10.06 -9.31
CA GLY A 97 -8.92 -11.12 -9.56
C GLY A 97 -9.39 -12.51 -9.15
N PRO A 98 -8.48 -13.38 -8.63
CA PRO A 98 -8.84 -14.78 -8.36
C PRO A 98 -9.76 -14.96 -7.13
N TYR A 99 -10.00 -13.92 -6.36
CA TYR A 99 -10.73 -14.01 -5.10
C TYR A 99 -12.23 -13.83 -5.23
N THR A 100 -12.69 -12.99 -6.14
CA THR A 100 -14.11 -12.73 -6.36
C THR A 100 -14.43 -12.63 -7.84
N ASN A 101 -15.68 -12.92 -8.21
CA ASN A 101 -16.21 -12.68 -9.54
C ASN A 101 -17.02 -11.38 -9.62
N GLU A 102 -16.89 -10.53 -8.62
CA GLU A 102 -17.64 -9.28 -8.54
C GLU A 102 -16.82 -8.15 -9.15
N ALA A 103 -17.40 -7.42 -10.08
CA ALA A 103 -16.78 -6.24 -10.69
C ALA A 103 -16.78 -5.05 -9.73
N VAL A 104 -16.22 -5.26 -8.54
CA VAL A 104 -16.06 -4.26 -7.49
C VAL A 104 -14.64 -3.73 -7.57
N GLY A 105 -14.44 -2.59 -8.18
CA GLY A 105 -13.12 -1.97 -8.36
C GLY A 105 -12.35 -1.64 -7.06
N ALA A 106 -12.59 -2.40 -6.01
CA ALA A 106 -12.01 -2.26 -4.69
C ALA A 106 -11.31 -3.54 -4.18
N GLU A 107 -11.56 -4.69 -4.82
CA GLU A 107 -10.97 -5.99 -4.45
C GLU A 107 -9.98 -6.43 -5.54
N ASN A 108 -8.97 -5.62 -5.75
CA ASN A 108 -7.98 -5.84 -6.78
C ASN A 108 -6.89 -6.79 -6.30
N TYR A 109 -6.42 -7.64 -7.19
CA TYR A 109 -5.25 -8.47 -7.01
C TYR A 109 -4.01 -7.80 -7.60
N GLY A 110 -2.83 -8.13 -7.05
CA GLY A 110 -1.57 -7.48 -7.41
C GLY A 110 -1.49 -6.07 -6.79
N THR A 111 -1.68 -6.00 -5.49
CA THR A 111 -1.67 -4.75 -4.72
C THR A 111 -0.73 -4.85 -3.52
N ILE A 112 -0.22 -3.72 -3.07
CA ILE A 112 0.51 -3.64 -1.81
C ILE A 112 -0.51 -3.78 -0.68
N SER A 113 -0.31 -4.79 0.17
CA SER A 113 -1.18 -5.10 1.30
C SER A 113 -0.68 -4.53 2.62
N TYR A 114 0.63 -4.28 2.73
CA TYR A 114 1.24 -3.74 3.95
C TYR A 114 2.42 -2.82 3.66
N VAL A 115 2.55 -1.77 4.47
CA VAL A 115 3.67 -0.82 4.43
C VAL A 115 4.08 -0.50 5.86
N VAL A 116 5.37 -0.49 6.14
CA VAL A 116 5.92 -0.02 7.42
C VAL A 116 7.24 0.70 7.21
N GLU A 117 7.40 1.86 7.86
CA GLU A 117 8.66 2.57 7.94
C GLU A 117 9.47 2.05 9.13
N SER A 118 10.77 1.86 8.95
CA SER A 118 11.66 1.44 10.03
C SER A 118 11.64 2.44 11.20
N PRO A 119 11.49 1.99 12.45
CA PRO A 119 11.59 2.89 13.59
C PRO A 119 13.03 3.36 13.86
N HIS A 120 14.03 2.68 13.27
CA HIS A 120 15.43 2.94 13.53
C HIS A 120 16.07 3.90 12.53
N GLU A 121 15.63 3.86 11.28
CA GLU A 121 16.30 4.57 10.17
C GLU A 121 15.25 5.25 9.29
N ALA A 122 15.37 6.56 9.14
CA ALA A 122 14.61 7.32 8.18
C ALA A 122 14.85 6.81 6.75
N ASN A 123 13.86 6.91 5.89
CA ASN A 123 13.91 6.45 4.50
C ASN A 123 14.02 4.92 4.31
N THR A 124 14.03 4.14 5.38
CA THR A 124 13.95 2.67 5.29
C THR A 124 12.50 2.24 5.41
N ILE A 125 11.96 1.67 4.33
CA ILE A 125 10.54 1.30 4.23
C ILE A 125 10.45 -0.13 3.73
N TYR A 126 9.62 -0.92 4.38
CA TYR A 126 9.28 -2.29 3.97
C TYR A 126 7.88 -2.31 3.40
N VAL A 127 7.71 -3.09 2.34
CA VAL A 127 6.45 -3.25 1.63
C VAL A 127 6.17 -4.72 1.41
N GLY A 128 4.95 -5.14 1.69
CA GLY A 128 4.44 -6.48 1.38
C GLY A 128 3.24 -6.41 0.44
N SER A 129 3.15 -7.37 -0.48
CA SER A 129 2.06 -7.47 -1.45
C SER A 129 1.08 -8.61 -1.14
N ASP A 130 -0.08 -8.57 -1.76
CA ASP A 130 -1.11 -9.62 -1.63
C ASP A 130 -0.79 -10.87 -2.46
N ASP A 131 0.21 -10.80 -3.33
CA ASP A 131 0.76 -11.91 -4.12
C ASP A 131 2.09 -12.47 -3.58
N GLY A 132 2.50 -12.02 -2.37
CA GLY A 132 3.56 -12.63 -1.56
C GLY A 132 4.97 -12.11 -1.79
N LEU A 133 5.14 -10.94 -2.38
CA LEU A 133 6.44 -10.29 -2.46
C LEU A 133 6.68 -9.38 -1.25
N VAL A 134 7.94 -9.30 -0.84
CA VAL A 134 8.41 -8.38 0.20
C VAL A 134 9.59 -7.59 -0.33
N HIS A 135 9.47 -6.28 -0.29
CA HIS A 135 10.51 -5.36 -0.77
C HIS A 135 10.96 -4.40 0.32
N ILE A 136 12.19 -3.93 0.19
CA ILE A 136 12.77 -2.88 1.03
C ILE A 136 13.36 -1.78 0.18
N THR A 137 13.20 -0.55 0.62
CA THR A 137 14.03 0.58 0.24
C THR A 137 14.78 1.11 1.46
N GLN A 138 15.99 1.63 1.25
CA GLN A 138 16.81 2.27 2.30
C GLN A 138 17.18 3.72 1.94
N ASP A 139 16.66 4.20 0.84
CA ASP A 139 16.95 5.52 0.26
C ASP A 139 15.68 6.34 -0.04
N GLY A 140 14.57 5.98 0.61
CA GLY A 140 13.30 6.70 0.48
C GLY A 140 12.56 6.44 -0.84
N GLY A 141 12.90 5.34 -1.51
CA GLY A 141 12.24 4.88 -2.72
C GLY A 141 13.00 5.15 -4.01
N GLU A 142 14.27 5.56 -3.94
CA GLU A 142 15.12 5.69 -5.14
C GLU A 142 15.51 4.33 -5.70
N SER A 143 15.73 3.35 -4.81
CA SER A 143 15.96 1.94 -5.17
C SER A 143 15.14 0.98 -4.30
N TRP A 144 14.81 -0.18 -4.86
CA TRP A 144 14.04 -1.23 -4.20
C TRP A 144 14.71 -2.57 -4.36
N ILE A 145 14.77 -3.34 -3.27
CA ILE A 145 15.36 -4.67 -3.22
C ILE A 145 14.28 -5.67 -2.84
N ASP A 146 14.14 -6.73 -3.65
CA ASP A 146 13.29 -7.87 -3.29
C ASP A 146 13.99 -8.69 -2.20
N ILE A 147 13.36 -8.78 -1.04
CA ILE A 147 13.82 -9.56 0.13
C ILE A 147 12.86 -10.70 0.44
N THR A 148 12.01 -11.09 -0.50
CA THR A 148 11.05 -12.18 -0.32
C THR A 148 11.76 -13.45 0.15
N PRO A 149 11.33 -14.08 1.27
CA PRO A 149 11.94 -15.30 1.75
C PRO A 149 11.89 -16.42 0.70
N LYS A 150 13.02 -17.12 0.51
CA LYS A 150 13.09 -18.24 -0.44
C LYS A 150 12.08 -19.32 -0.07
N GLY A 151 11.26 -19.72 -1.05
CA GLY A 151 10.26 -20.75 -0.87
C GLY A 151 8.95 -20.28 -0.23
N LEU A 152 8.80 -18.98 0.01
CA LEU A 152 7.50 -18.44 0.38
C LEU A 152 6.53 -18.63 -0.80
N PRO A 153 5.42 -19.35 -0.61
CA PRO A 153 4.42 -19.51 -1.66
C PRO A 153 3.69 -18.18 -1.90
N GLU A 154 2.96 -18.10 -2.98
CA GLU A 154 2.01 -17.01 -3.20
C GLU A 154 1.05 -16.91 -2.01
N THR A 155 1.00 -15.75 -1.37
CA THR A 155 0.31 -15.54 -0.10
C THR A 155 0.12 -14.04 0.12
N ILE A 156 -0.84 -13.66 0.94
CA ILE A 156 -0.99 -12.26 1.36
C ILE A 156 0.00 -11.95 2.48
N ILE A 157 0.78 -10.90 2.33
CA ILE A 157 1.56 -10.32 3.43
C ILE A 157 0.62 -9.47 4.28
N ASN A 158 0.18 -10.00 5.40
CA ASN A 158 -0.80 -9.32 6.27
C ASN A 158 -0.16 -8.30 7.20
N ALA A 159 1.08 -8.53 7.60
CA ALA A 159 1.82 -7.61 8.45
C ALA A 159 3.32 -7.79 8.28
N ILE A 160 4.03 -6.69 8.45
CA ILE A 160 5.48 -6.63 8.57
C ILE A 160 5.77 -5.86 9.85
N ASP A 161 6.60 -6.41 10.72
CA ASP A 161 7.02 -5.77 11.96
C ASP A 161 8.53 -5.73 12.04
N VAL A 162 9.07 -4.53 12.21
CA VAL A 162 10.51 -4.32 12.37
C VAL A 162 10.85 -4.43 13.85
N SER A 163 11.80 -5.32 14.19
CA SER A 163 12.21 -5.51 15.57
C SER A 163 12.61 -4.18 16.22
N PRO A 164 12.10 -3.84 17.41
CA PRO A 164 12.51 -2.62 18.11
C PRO A 164 13.94 -2.73 18.68
N HIS A 165 14.53 -3.92 18.68
CA HIS A 165 15.82 -4.21 19.30
C HIS A 165 16.95 -4.38 18.29
N ASP A 166 16.62 -4.74 17.06
CA ASP A 166 17.59 -5.00 15.99
C ASP A 166 17.03 -4.54 14.65
N LYS A 167 17.65 -3.55 14.06
CA LYS A 167 17.24 -2.96 12.79
C LYS A 167 17.30 -3.92 11.59
N ALA A 168 18.07 -5.00 11.70
CA ALA A 168 18.21 -6.00 10.67
C ALA A 168 17.19 -7.15 10.78
N THR A 169 16.41 -7.18 11.84
CA THR A 169 15.42 -8.22 12.10
C THR A 169 14.01 -7.73 11.78
N VAL A 170 13.35 -8.45 10.88
CA VAL A 170 11.98 -8.17 10.45
C VAL A 170 11.15 -9.44 10.51
N TYR A 171 9.94 -9.32 11.03
CA TYR A 171 8.95 -10.39 11.09
C TYR A 171 7.87 -10.16 10.05
N ILE A 172 7.45 -11.21 9.36
CA ILE A 172 6.31 -11.16 8.45
C ILE A 172 5.22 -12.12 8.90
N ALA A 173 3.98 -11.68 8.85
CA ALA A 173 2.81 -12.54 9.04
C ALA A 173 2.10 -12.70 7.69
N THR A 174 1.78 -13.94 7.34
CA THR A 174 1.18 -14.24 6.04
C THR A 174 -0.07 -15.08 6.18
N THR A 175 -1.00 -14.91 5.26
CA THR A 175 -2.19 -15.75 5.15
C THR A 175 -2.29 -16.34 3.76
N ARG A 176 -2.40 -17.64 3.67
CA ARG A 176 -2.72 -18.32 2.42
C ARG A 176 -4.23 -18.42 2.32
N TYR A 177 -4.82 -17.49 1.59
CA TYR A 177 -6.28 -17.38 1.46
C TYR A 177 -6.84 -18.07 0.21
N LYS A 178 -6.02 -18.87 -0.47
CA LYS A 178 -6.39 -19.58 -1.72
C LYS A 178 -6.57 -21.05 -1.49
#